data_8a5dd5a3a84d463eebea32126a0634b7
#
_entry.id   8a5dd5a3a84d463eebea32126a0634b7
#
_cell.length_a   1.000
_cell.length_b   1.000
_cell.length_c   1.000
_cell.angle_alpha   90.00
_cell.angle_beta   90.00
_cell.angle_gamma   90.00
#
_symmetry.space_group_name_H-M   'P 1'
#
loop_
_entity.id
_entity.type
_entity.pdbx_description
1 polymer ?
#
loop_
_entity_poly.entity_id
_entity_poly.type
_entity_poly.pdbx_seq_one_letter_code
_entity_poly.pdbx_strand_id
1 'polypeptide(L)'
;MMQKPCQDSYYTLFSSYTMLLDYHEEQAKNSRWIRCKVADLQVEPLGESSPLIGNLSAFAAGTSQEAVKDTAENLGLAMRVNGELYPVRMTAYKSLLDRAKIGGTALPKLSREVLAEVLNECLKLYSADALLLIRDEKISAVHSGDEVDYSVLPIDELLKVLQAKLDARFSGNEFESGYCDHSLVSASWRIVHCSLSSRWPLTTGKTYSDAA
;
A
#
# COMPACT_ATOMS: atom_id res chain seq x y z
N MET A 1 -11.60 -10.63 -18.15
CA MET A 1 -12.36 -9.71 -17.30
C MET A 1 -11.41 -8.57 -16.95
N MET A 2 -11.80 -7.32 -17.10
CA MET A 2 -10.90 -6.20 -16.79
C MET A 2 -10.85 -6.06 -15.26
N GLN A 3 -9.65 -6.04 -14.70
CA GLN A 3 -9.45 -5.84 -13.25
C GLN A 3 -9.90 -4.44 -12.84
N LYS A 4 -10.47 -4.34 -11.63
CA LYS A 4 -10.88 -3.06 -11.06
C LYS A 4 -10.04 -2.72 -9.84
N PRO A 5 -9.81 -1.42 -9.52
CA PRO A 5 -8.98 -1.01 -8.39
C PRO A 5 -9.42 -1.53 -7.03
N CYS A 6 -10.71 -1.86 -6.85
CA CYS A 6 -11.21 -2.45 -5.61
C CYS A 6 -10.80 -3.92 -5.40
N GLN A 7 -10.36 -4.63 -6.45
CA GLN A 7 -9.92 -6.03 -6.36
C GLN A 7 -8.52 -6.15 -5.77
N ASP A 8 -8.30 -7.16 -4.93
CA ASP A 8 -6.98 -7.40 -4.31
C ASP A 8 -5.90 -7.82 -5.32
N SER A 9 -6.31 -8.41 -6.45
CA SER A 9 -5.41 -8.79 -7.55
C SER A 9 -5.08 -7.66 -8.53
N TYR A 10 -5.59 -6.43 -8.30
CA TYR A 10 -5.40 -5.32 -9.23
C TYR A 10 -3.94 -4.92 -9.39
N TYR A 11 -3.55 -4.69 -10.64
CA TYR A 11 -2.32 -4.00 -11.01
C TYR A 11 -2.53 -3.21 -12.31
N THR A 12 -1.66 -2.26 -12.58
CA THR A 12 -1.67 -1.49 -13.83
C THR A 12 -0.25 -1.23 -14.32
N LEU A 13 -0.11 -1.09 -15.64
CA LEU A 13 1.13 -0.80 -16.34
C LEU A 13 1.00 0.56 -17.05
N PHE A 14 2.09 1.31 -17.08
CA PHE A 14 2.14 2.64 -17.67
C PHE A 14 3.21 2.69 -18.74
N SER A 15 2.82 3.16 -19.92
CA SER A 15 3.71 3.36 -21.07
C SER A 15 4.24 4.81 -21.15
N SER A 16 3.75 5.72 -20.32
CA SER A 16 4.25 7.09 -20.23
C SER A 16 4.25 7.61 -18.79
N TYR A 17 5.18 8.55 -18.53
CA TYR A 17 5.26 9.24 -17.23
C TYR A 17 3.96 9.98 -16.89
N THR A 18 3.34 10.63 -17.86
CA THR A 18 2.08 11.36 -17.66
C THR A 18 0.98 10.43 -17.17
N MET A 19 0.81 9.26 -17.79
CA MET A 19 -0.19 8.28 -17.34
C MET A 19 0.07 7.79 -15.90
N LEU A 20 1.34 7.57 -15.54
CA LEU A 20 1.72 7.17 -14.18
C LEU A 20 1.40 8.29 -13.18
N LEU A 21 1.76 9.53 -13.51
CA LEU A 21 1.51 10.69 -12.66
C LEU A 21 0.02 10.95 -12.47
N ASP A 22 -0.75 11.03 -13.56
CA ASP A 22 -2.21 11.25 -13.54
C ASP A 22 -2.92 10.20 -12.66
N TYR A 23 -2.51 8.94 -12.80
CA TYR A 23 -3.04 7.85 -11.97
C TYR A 23 -2.79 8.10 -10.48
N HIS A 24 -1.57 8.47 -10.10
CA HIS A 24 -1.24 8.72 -8.68
C HIS A 24 -1.88 9.99 -8.13
N GLU A 25 -2.05 11.03 -8.94
CA GLU A 25 -2.81 12.23 -8.57
C GLU A 25 -4.29 11.90 -8.33
N GLU A 26 -4.88 11.04 -9.14
CA GLU A 26 -6.25 10.56 -8.93
C GLU A 26 -6.35 9.67 -7.69
N GLN A 27 -5.41 8.76 -7.50
CA GLN A 27 -5.33 7.92 -6.29
C GLN A 27 -5.17 8.76 -5.02
N ALA A 28 -4.39 9.83 -5.06
CA ALA A 28 -4.23 10.74 -3.93
C ALA A 28 -5.57 11.41 -3.55
N LYS A 29 -6.36 11.86 -4.55
CA LYS A 29 -7.69 12.46 -4.35
C LYS A 29 -8.70 11.45 -3.81
N ASN A 30 -8.62 10.19 -4.25
CA ASN A 30 -9.55 9.11 -3.89
C ASN A 30 -9.11 8.36 -2.62
N SER A 31 -7.96 8.69 -2.06
CA SER A 31 -7.47 8.11 -0.80
C SER A 31 -7.95 8.94 0.38
N ARG A 32 -8.43 8.25 1.42
CA ARG A 32 -8.86 8.87 2.67
C ARG A 32 -8.05 8.30 3.82
N TRP A 33 -7.52 9.19 4.66
CA TRP A 33 -6.82 8.84 5.87
C TRP A 33 -7.71 9.10 7.09
N ILE A 34 -7.88 8.10 7.94
CA ILE A 34 -8.67 8.20 9.17
C ILE A 34 -7.76 7.93 10.35
N ARG A 35 -7.74 8.85 11.32
CA ARG A 35 -7.08 8.66 12.62
C ARG A 35 -8.10 8.20 13.64
N CYS A 36 -7.81 7.16 14.39
CA CYS A 36 -8.63 6.64 15.47
C CYS A 36 -7.77 5.93 16.52
N LYS A 37 -8.36 5.50 17.63
CA LYS A 37 -7.65 4.64 18.59
C LYS A 37 -7.64 3.20 18.09
N VAL A 38 -6.53 2.50 18.34
CA VAL A 38 -6.41 1.06 18.03
C VAL A 38 -7.51 0.27 18.74
N ALA A 39 -7.81 0.62 20.00
CA ALA A 39 -8.83 -0.04 20.81
C ALA A 39 -10.28 0.15 20.28
N ASP A 40 -10.52 1.16 19.45
CA ASP A 40 -11.85 1.44 18.88
C ASP A 40 -12.09 0.70 17.55
N LEU A 41 -11.06 0.02 17.02
CA LEU A 41 -11.18 -0.80 15.82
C LEU A 41 -11.93 -2.09 16.15
N GLN A 42 -12.92 -2.43 15.33
CA GLN A 42 -13.68 -3.67 15.45
C GLN A 42 -13.63 -4.44 14.14
N VAL A 43 -13.10 -5.64 14.20
CA VAL A 43 -12.99 -6.56 13.05
C VAL A 43 -14.19 -7.48 13.02
N GLU A 44 -14.85 -7.57 11.86
CA GLU A 44 -15.99 -8.45 11.62
C GLU A 44 -15.62 -9.49 10.55
N PRO A 45 -16.00 -10.78 10.73
CA PRO A 45 -15.76 -11.78 9.71
C PRO A 45 -16.67 -11.55 8.50
N LEU A 46 -16.07 -11.63 7.31
CA LEU A 46 -16.74 -11.45 6.03
C LEU A 46 -16.50 -12.69 5.15
N GLY A 47 -17.07 -13.82 5.56
CA GLY A 47 -17.05 -15.05 4.77
C GLY A 47 -18.08 -15.05 3.64
N GLU A 48 -17.94 -15.97 2.68
CA GLU A 48 -18.87 -16.10 1.53
C GLU A 48 -20.33 -16.30 1.94
N SER A 49 -20.56 -16.92 3.10
CA SER A 49 -21.89 -17.13 3.69
C SER A 49 -22.35 -16.01 4.62
N SER A 50 -21.55 -14.94 4.78
CA SER A 50 -21.89 -13.83 5.66
C SER A 50 -23.14 -13.09 5.18
N PRO A 51 -24.12 -12.78 6.07
CA PRO A 51 -25.28 -11.97 5.72
C PRO A 51 -24.89 -10.55 5.28
N LEU A 52 -23.69 -10.10 5.59
CA LEU A 52 -23.14 -8.81 5.17
C LEU A 52 -22.94 -8.73 3.65
N ILE A 53 -22.68 -9.85 2.96
CA ILE A 53 -22.48 -9.86 1.49
C ILE A 53 -23.72 -9.35 0.74
N GLY A 54 -24.91 -9.68 1.23
CA GLY A 54 -26.17 -9.21 0.63
C GLY A 54 -26.65 -7.85 1.12
N ASN A 55 -25.97 -7.25 2.08
CA ASN A 55 -26.41 -6.03 2.77
C ASN A 55 -25.41 -4.87 2.61
N LEU A 56 -25.37 -4.25 1.43
CA LEU A 56 -24.50 -3.10 1.18
C LEU A 56 -24.76 -1.90 2.08
N SER A 57 -25.99 -1.76 2.61
CA SER A 57 -26.31 -0.64 3.50
C SER A 57 -25.59 -0.72 4.87
N ALA A 58 -25.01 -1.88 5.21
CA ALA A 58 -24.18 -2.04 6.39
C ALA A 58 -22.79 -1.41 6.24
N PHE A 59 -22.33 -1.23 4.99
CA PHE A 59 -21.03 -0.68 4.68
C PHE A 59 -21.06 0.84 4.48
N ALA A 60 -19.89 1.45 4.57
CA ALA A 60 -19.70 2.87 4.30
C ALA A 60 -20.20 3.26 2.90
N ALA A 61 -20.69 4.49 2.78
CA ALA A 61 -21.18 5.01 1.51
C ALA A 61 -20.12 4.92 0.41
N GLY A 62 -20.53 4.45 -0.77
CA GLY A 62 -19.64 4.24 -1.92
C GLY A 62 -19.01 2.86 -1.99
N THR A 63 -19.20 1.98 -0.99
CA THR A 63 -18.73 0.59 -1.06
C THR A 63 -19.56 -0.20 -2.09
N SER A 64 -18.93 -0.81 -3.07
CA SER A 64 -19.55 -1.63 -4.09
C SER A 64 -19.73 -3.10 -3.65
N GLN A 65 -20.70 -3.77 -4.27
CA GLN A 65 -20.89 -5.22 -4.09
C GLN A 65 -19.65 -6.03 -4.51
N GLU A 66 -18.90 -5.50 -5.48
CA GLU A 66 -17.68 -6.14 -5.98
C GLU A 66 -16.56 -6.08 -4.94
N ALA A 67 -16.36 -4.94 -4.27
CA ALA A 67 -15.37 -4.80 -3.21
C ALA A 67 -15.67 -5.74 -2.03
N VAL A 68 -16.96 -5.87 -1.66
CA VAL A 68 -17.40 -6.78 -0.58
C VAL A 68 -17.14 -8.25 -0.94
N LYS A 69 -17.52 -8.65 -2.17
CA LYS A 69 -17.33 -10.05 -2.64
C LYS A 69 -15.85 -10.39 -2.77
N ASP A 70 -15.06 -9.52 -3.40
CA ASP A 70 -13.61 -9.74 -3.54
C ASP A 70 -12.92 -9.88 -2.17
N THR A 71 -13.33 -9.08 -1.18
CA THR A 71 -12.81 -9.23 0.19
C THR A 71 -13.24 -10.56 0.82
N ALA A 72 -14.48 -11.00 0.62
CA ALA A 72 -14.95 -12.27 1.15
C ALA A 72 -14.21 -13.48 0.56
N GLU A 73 -13.85 -13.41 -0.72
CA GLU A 73 -13.07 -14.43 -1.43
C GLU A 73 -11.58 -14.43 -1.03
N ASN A 74 -11.04 -13.29 -0.58
CA ASN A 74 -9.63 -13.13 -0.18
C ASN A 74 -9.46 -13.18 1.35
N LEU A 75 -9.18 -12.02 2.00
CA LEU A 75 -8.94 -11.95 3.44
C LEU A 75 -10.15 -12.34 4.29
N GLY A 76 -11.34 -11.98 3.83
CA GLY A 76 -12.58 -12.30 4.51
C GLY A 76 -12.80 -11.56 5.82
N LEU A 77 -12.32 -10.32 5.92
CA LEU A 77 -12.51 -9.45 7.07
C LEU A 77 -13.10 -8.10 6.64
N ALA A 78 -13.99 -7.57 7.45
CA ALA A 78 -14.41 -6.18 7.41
C ALA A 78 -14.00 -5.50 8.72
N MET A 79 -13.89 -4.18 8.73
CA MET A 79 -13.52 -3.42 9.93
C MET A 79 -14.43 -2.22 10.11
N ARG A 80 -14.94 -2.07 11.32
CA ARG A 80 -15.73 -0.91 11.74
C ARG A 80 -14.82 0.16 12.29
N VAL A 81 -14.93 1.37 11.72
CA VAL A 81 -14.15 2.55 12.07
C VAL A 81 -15.11 3.73 12.19
N ASN A 82 -15.17 4.37 13.35
CA ASN A 82 -16.06 5.50 13.61
C ASN A 82 -17.55 5.21 13.26
N GLY A 83 -17.98 3.96 13.46
CA GLY A 83 -19.36 3.50 13.19
C GLY A 83 -19.61 3.02 11.77
N GLU A 84 -18.75 3.30 10.80
CA GLU A 84 -18.84 2.83 9.41
C GLU A 84 -18.07 1.52 9.21
N LEU A 85 -18.62 0.60 8.44
CA LEU A 85 -18.00 -0.70 8.12
C LEU A 85 -17.32 -0.65 6.75
N TYR A 86 -16.08 -1.09 6.68
CA TYR A 86 -15.27 -1.15 5.46
C TYR A 86 -14.75 -2.55 5.18
N PRO A 87 -14.75 -3.02 3.93
CA PRO A 87 -14.01 -4.22 3.56
C PRO A 87 -12.51 -4.00 3.81
N VAL A 88 -11.79 -5.05 4.25
CA VAL A 88 -10.34 -4.98 4.51
C VAL A 88 -9.58 -5.67 3.37
N ARG A 89 -8.64 -4.96 2.76
CA ARG A 89 -7.78 -5.48 1.70
C ARG A 89 -6.73 -6.42 2.29
N MET A 90 -6.31 -7.44 1.53
CA MET A 90 -5.26 -8.37 1.93
C MET A 90 -3.95 -7.64 2.32
N THR A 91 -3.60 -6.55 1.64
CA THR A 91 -2.39 -5.76 1.95
C THR A 91 -2.43 -5.11 3.34
N ALA A 92 -3.62 -4.84 3.88
CA ALA A 92 -3.77 -4.29 5.24
C ALA A 92 -3.52 -5.33 6.34
N TYR A 93 -3.56 -6.63 6.02
CA TYR A 93 -3.49 -7.70 7.02
C TYR A 93 -2.23 -7.62 7.89
N LYS A 94 -1.06 -7.47 7.26
CA LYS A 94 0.20 -7.36 7.99
C LYS A 94 0.22 -6.16 8.94
N SER A 95 -0.17 -4.99 8.46
CA SER A 95 -0.19 -3.78 9.29
C SER A 95 -1.24 -3.86 10.41
N LEU A 96 -2.35 -4.57 10.20
CA LEU A 96 -3.34 -4.85 11.23
C LEU A 96 -2.78 -5.76 12.32
N LEU A 97 -2.07 -6.84 11.95
CA LEU A 97 -1.37 -7.70 12.91
C LEU A 97 -0.33 -6.92 13.72
N ASP A 98 0.40 -6.01 13.08
CA ASP A 98 1.37 -5.14 13.75
C ASP A 98 0.69 -4.21 14.79
N ARG A 99 -0.52 -3.74 14.52
CA ARG A 99 -1.30 -2.94 15.50
C ARG A 99 -1.82 -3.80 16.64
N ALA A 100 -2.29 -5.00 16.36
CA ALA A 100 -2.71 -5.97 17.37
C ALA A 100 -1.52 -6.58 18.16
N LYS A 101 -0.27 -6.31 17.76
CA LYS A 101 0.96 -6.87 18.35
C LYS A 101 0.96 -8.39 18.38
N ILE A 102 0.40 -9.02 17.37
CA ILE A 102 0.36 -10.47 17.22
C ILE A 102 1.03 -10.89 15.91
N GLY A 103 1.52 -12.12 15.89
CA GLY A 103 2.18 -12.70 14.73
C GLY A 103 2.24 -14.23 14.82
N GLY A 104 2.70 -14.84 13.75
CA GLY A 104 2.94 -16.27 13.68
C GLY A 104 2.26 -16.94 12.48
N THR A 105 2.74 -18.13 12.15
CA THR A 105 2.32 -18.90 10.97
C THR A 105 0.98 -19.61 11.14
N ALA A 106 0.43 -19.61 12.36
CA ALA A 106 -0.87 -20.22 12.66
C ALA A 106 -2.04 -19.28 12.34
N LEU A 107 -1.87 -17.95 12.46
CA LEU A 107 -2.94 -16.98 12.28
C LEU A 107 -3.66 -17.09 10.93
N PRO A 108 -2.97 -17.21 9.78
CA PRO A 108 -3.63 -17.36 8.49
C PRO A 108 -4.40 -18.69 8.31
N LYS A 109 -4.25 -19.62 9.25
CA LYS A 109 -4.93 -20.94 9.24
C LYS A 109 -6.19 -20.95 10.09
N LEU A 110 -6.45 -19.90 10.86
CA LEU A 110 -7.66 -19.76 11.65
C LEU A 110 -8.86 -19.52 10.73
N SER A 111 -10.04 -19.92 11.20
CA SER A 111 -11.26 -19.46 10.54
C SER A 111 -11.40 -17.95 10.67
N ARG A 112 -12.15 -17.33 9.78
CA ARG A 112 -12.35 -15.86 9.76
C ARG A 112 -12.97 -15.34 11.06
N GLU A 113 -13.88 -16.11 11.62
CA GLU A 113 -14.56 -15.82 12.88
C GLU A 113 -13.56 -15.80 14.04
N VAL A 114 -12.76 -16.85 14.17
CA VAL A 114 -11.74 -16.96 15.23
C VAL A 114 -10.65 -15.89 15.03
N LEU A 115 -10.23 -15.64 13.80
CA LEU A 115 -9.24 -14.59 13.51
C LEU A 115 -9.78 -13.20 13.89
N ALA A 116 -11.04 -12.89 13.56
CA ALA A 116 -11.66 -11.62 13.94
C ALA A 116 -11.77 -11.47 15.46
N GLU A 117 -12.15 -12.55 16.18
CA GLU A 117 -12.21 -12.56 17.64
C GLU A 117 -10.83 -12.31 18.27
N VAL A 118 -9.79 -13.03 17.83
CA VAL A 118 -8.41 -12.85 18.31
C VAL A 118 -7.92 -11.43 18.06
N LEU A 119 -8.17 -10.88 16.85
CA LEU A 119 -7.80 -9.51 16.52
C LEU A 119 -8.49 -8.51 17.45
N ASN A 120 -9.80 -8.64 17.67
CA ASN A 120 -10.58 -7.75 18.53
C ASN A 120 -10.08 -7.77 19.98
N GLU A 121 -9.79 -8.96 20.52
CA GLU A 121 -9.29 -9.06 21.90
C GLU A 121 -7.88 -8.42 22.02
N CYS A 122 -7.01 -8.60 21.01
CA CYS A 122 -5.69 -8.00 21.03
C CYS A 122 -5.74 -6.47 20.83
N LEU A 123 -6.54 -5.97 19.89
CA LEU A 123 -6.63 -4.53 19.60
C LEU A 123 -7.11 -3.72 20.81
N LYS A 124 -8.06 -4.24 21.60
CA LYS A 124 -8.57 -3.61 22.83
C LYS A 124 -7.48 -3.34 23.89
N LEU A 125 -6.37 -4.05 23.83
CA LEU A 125 -5.27 -3.90 24.80
C LEU A 125 -4.42 -2.66 24.54
N TYR A 126 -4.58 -1.98 23.39
CA TYR A 126 -3.69 -0.90 22.99
C TYR A 126 -4.45 0.41 22.81
N SER A 127 -4.07 1.42 23.59
CA SER A 127 -4.64 2.78 23.53
C SER A 127 -3.96 3.70 22.52
N ALA A 128 -2.96 3.20 21.79
CA ALA A 128 -2.23 3.97 20.80
C ALA A 128 -3.15 4.43 19.66
N ASP A 129 -2.74 5.50 18.96
CA ASP A 129 -3.42 5.95 17.75
C ASP A 129 -3.07 5.05 16.56
N ALA A 130 -4.03 4.86 15.67
CA ALA A 130 -3.87 4.26 14.37
C ALA A 130 -4.20 5.27 13.27
N LEU A 131 -3.52 5.13 12.13
CA LEU A 131 -3.77 5.88 10.91
C LEU A 131 -4.16 4.88 9.81
N LEU A 132 -5.41 4.91 9.40
CA LEU A 132 -5.96 4.00 8.40
C LEU A 132 -5.96 4.65 7.03
N LEU A 133 -5.52 3.90 6.03
CA LEU A 133 -5.67 4.26 4.63
C LEU A 133 -6.90 3.55 4.05
N ILE A 134 -7.89 4.33 3.64
CA ILE A 134 -8.99 3.84 2.80
C ILE A 134 -8.70 4.24 1.37
N ARG A 135 -8.62 3.25 0.48
CA ARG A 135 -8.37 3.42 -0.95
C ARG A 135 -9.21 2.42 -1.73
N ASP A 136 -9.80 2.88 -2.83
CA ASP A 136 -10.60 2.02 -3.70
C ASP A 136 -11.64 1.19 -2.90
N GLU A 137 -12.40 1.87 -2.04
CA GLU A 137 -13.50 1.34 -1.24
C GLU A 137 -13.09 0.42 -0.07
N LYS A 138 -11.79 0.11 0.09
CA LYS A 138 -11.28 -0.82 1.11
C LYS A 138 -10.26 -0.16 2.04
N ILE A 139 -10.19 -0.67 3.28
CA ILE A 139 -9.04 -0.39 4.15
C ILE A 139 -7.82 -1.10 3.56
N SER A 140 -6.84 -0.32 3.11
CA SER A 140 -5.64 -0.79 2.42
C SER A 140 -4.41 -0.88 3.34
N ALA A 141 -4.44 -0.18 4.49
CA ALA A 141 -3.40 -0.25 5.51
C ALA A 141 -3.91 0.28 6.86
N VAL A 142 -3.28 -0.18 7.96
CA VAL A 142 -3.51 0.27 9.35
C VAL A 142 -2.15 0.59 9.96
N HIS A 143 -1.70 1.84 9.78
CA HIS A 143 -0.39 2.30 10.26
C HIS A 143 -0.42 2.80 11.71
N SER A 144 0.76 3.08 12.27
CA SER A 144 0.86 3.84 13.50
C SER A 144 0.28 5.24 13.31
N GLY A 145 -0.44 5.71 14.31
CA GLY A 145 -0.88 7.10 14.38
C GLY A 145 0.21 8.05 14.89
N ASP A 146 1.37 7.53 15.32
CA ASP A 146 2.53 8.32 15.70
C ASP A 146 3.29 8.76 14.44
N GLU A 147 3.50 10.06 14.30
CA GLU A 147 4.21 10.66 13.16
C GLU A 147 5.71 10.33 13.16
N VAL A 148 6.28 9.94 14.30
CA VAL A 148 7.67 9.45 14.40
C VAL A 148 7.79 8.06 13.76
N ASP A 149 6.77 7.22 13.94
CA ASP A 149 6.76 5.86 13.41
C ASP A 149 6.35 5.79 11.93
N TYR A 150 5.45 6.70 11.52
CA TYR A 150 4.90 6.68 10.17
C TYR A 150 4.46 8.07 9.70
N SER A 151 4.92 8.45 8.52
CA SER A 151 4.42 9.60 7.79
C SER A 151 3.99 9.23 6.37
N VAL A 152 2.94 9.89 5.91
CA VAL A 152 2.40 9.66 4.56
C VAL A 152 3.37 10.22 3.52
N LEU A 153 3.81 9.38 2.60
CA LEU A 153 4.62 9.78 1.45
C LEU A 153 3.69 10.06 0.25
N PRO A 154 3.57 11.32 -0.20
CA PRO A 154 2.79 11.64 -1.40
C PRO A 154 3.55 11.17 -2.65
N ILE A 155 3.10 10.08 -3.26
CA ILE A 155 3.78 9.43 -4.40
C ILE A 155 3.78 10.33 -5.63
N ASP A 156 2.69 11.05 -5.90
CA ASP A 156 2.59 12.01 -7.00
C ASP A 156 3.61 13.15 -6.87
N GLU A 157 3.79 13.72 -5.67
CA GLU A 157 4.81 14.74 -5.41
C GLU A 157 6.24 14.16 -5.55
N LEU A 158 6.47 12.94 -5.05
CA LEU A 158 7.74 12.25 -5.21
C LEU A 158 8.09 12.05 -6.69
N LEU A 159 7.14 11.62 -7.52
CA LEU A 159 7.31 11.42 -8.95
C LEU A 159 7.66 12.75 -9.66
N LYS A 160 6.98 13.86 -9.32
CA LYS A 160 7.28 15.20 -9.85
C LYS A 160 8.71 15.63 -9.52
N VAL A 161 9.12 15.47 -8.25
CA VAL A 161 10.48 15.82 -7.82
C VAL A 161 11.52 14.95 -8.53
N LEU A 162 11.24 13.64 -8.66
CA LEU A 162 12.14 12.71 -9.35
C LEU A 162 12.32 13.09 -10.82
N GLN A 163 11.23 13.33 -11.56
CA GLN A 163 11.29 13.75 -12.97
C GLN A 163 12.07 15.05 -13.13
N ALA A 164 11.78 16.08 -12.32
CA ALA A 164 12.50 17.35 -12.37
C ALA A 164 14.01 17.19 -12.11
N LYS A 165 14.42 16.28 -11.22
CA LYS A 165 15.84 15.98 -10.96
C LYS A 165 16.50 15.21 -12.11
N LEU A 166 15.77 14.29 -12.74
CA LEU A 166 16.25 13.58 -13.93
C LEU A 166 16.46 14.54 -15.09
N ASP A 167 15.49 15.43 -15.37
CA ASP A 167 15.57 16.43 -16.43
C ASP A 167 16.74 17.39 -16.24
N ALA A 168 16.96 17.83 -15.01
CA ALA A 168 18.05 18.74 -14.68
C ALA A 168 19.45 18.11 -14.79
N ARG A 169 19.56 16.80 -14.57
CA ARG A 169 20.86 16.11 -14.50
C ARG A 169 21.20 15.30 -15.75
N PHE A 170 20.19 14.79 -16.44
CA PHE A 170 20.37 13.88 -17.58
C PHE A 170 19.56 14.39 -18.78
N SER A 171 20.20 15.13 -19.65
CA SER A 171 19.58 15.52 -20.92
C SER A 171 19.28 14.26 -21.75
N GLY A 172 18.05 14.12 -22.23
CA GLY A 172 17.63 12.94 -22.99
C GLY A 172 17.26 11.73 -22.15
N ASN A 173 16.85 11.95 -20.89
CA ASN A 173 16.17 10.89 -20.15
C ASN A 173 14.79 10.61 -20.77
N GLU A 174 14.43 9.35 -20.89
CA GLU A 174 13.13 8.90 -21.46
C GLU A 174 12.49 7.93 -20.49
N PHE A 175 11.21 8.19 -20.13
CA PHE A 175 10.44 7.23 -19.36
C PHE A 175 10.25 5.95 -20.19
N GLU A 176 10.56 4.80 -19.61
CA GLU A 176 10.50 3.51 -20.28
C GLU A 176 9.26 2.72 -19.90
N SER A 177 8.98 2.60 -18.62
CA SER A 177 7.81 1.87 -18.13
C SER A 177 7.48 2.21 -16.67
N GLY A 178 6.24 1.99 -16.30
CA GLY A 178 5.79 2.03 -14.92
C GLY A 178 4.88 0.86 -14.58
N TYR A 179 4.86 0.49 -13.32
CA TYR A 179 4.01 -0.53 -12.73
C TYR A 179 3.46 -0.02 -11.39
N CYS A 180 2.21 -0.34 -11.11
CA CYS A 180 1.62 -0.10 -9.81
C CYS A 180 0.66 -1.24 -9.44
N ASP A 181 0.75 -1.69 -8.19
CA ASP A 181 -0.29 -2.46 -7.52
C ASP A 181 -0.62 -1.79 -6.16
N HIS A 182 -1.30 -2.50 -5.25
CA HIS A 182 -1.70 -1.93 -3.96
C HIS A 182 -0.54 -1.70 -2.99
N SER A 183 0.62 -2.30 -3.22
CA SER A 183 1.77 -2.30 -2.32
C SER A 183 3.05 -1.75 -2.93
N LEU A 184 3.15 -1.73 -4.25
CA LEU A 184 4.35 -1.39 -4.99
C LEU A 184 4.06 -0.36 -6.09
N VAL A 185 4.91 0.64 -6.17
CA VAL A 185 5.04 1.53 -7.32
C VAL A 185 6.46 1.39 -7.86
N SER A 186 6.59 1.13 -9.15
CA SER A 186 7.86 1.02 -9.85
C SER A 186 7.84 1.85 -11.12
N ALA A 187 8.94 2.54 -11.41
CA ALA A 187 9.10 3.29 -12.64
C ALA A 187 10.55 3.21 -13.11
N SER A 188 10.75 3.14 -14.43
CA SER A 188 12.07 3.09 -15.05
C SER A 188 12.23 4.18 -16.11
N TRP A 189 13.45 4.72 -16.17
CA TRP A 189 13.88 5.69 -17.18
C TRP A 189 15.15 5.20 -17.87
N ARG A 190 15.19 5.36 -19.17
CA ARG A 190 16.38 5.16 -19.97
C ARG A 190 17.12 6.48 -20.10
N ILE A 191 18.43 6.48 -19.83
CA ILE A 191 19.31 7.63 -19.99
C ILE A 191 20.08 7.43 -21.30
N VAL A 192 19.67 8.17 -22.36
CA VAL A 192 20.10 7.92 -23.73
C VAL A 192 21.55 8.37 -23.97
N HIS A 193 22.08 9.33 -23.20
CA HIS A 193 23.44 9.85 -23.34
C HIS A 193 24.14 10.01 -22.00
N CYS A 194 24.47 8.91 -21.35
CA CYS A 194 25.51 8.91 -20.33
C CYS A 194 26.87 8.68 -21.02
N SER A 195 27.45 9.71 -21.63
CA SER A 195 28.89 9.70 -21.83
C SER A 195 29.52 9.84 -20.45
N LEU A 196 29.83 8.71 -19.82
CA LEU A 196 30.72 8.66 -18.69
C LEU A 196 32.12 9.08 -19.20
N SER A 197 32.33 10.38 -19.43
CA SER A 197 33.64 10.92 -19.44
C SER A 197 34.18 10.92 -18.01
N SER A 198 34.33 9.72 -17.44
CA SER A 198 35.06 9.53 -16.22
C SER A 198 36.53 9.77 -16.54
N ARG A 199 36.97 11.02 -16.58
CA ARG A 199 38.33 11.35 -16.21
C ARG A 199 38.46 11.13 -14.69
N TRP A 200 38.38 9.87 -14.27
CA TRP A 200 39.04 9.49 -13.04
C TRP A 200 40.54 9.58 -13.38
N PRO A 201 41.34 10.41 -12.70
CA PRO A 201 42.79 10.27 -12.79
C PRO A 201 43.07 8.85 -12.35
N LEU A 202 43.53 8.02 -13.29
CA LEU A 202 44.17 6.75 -12.95
C LEU A 202 45.33 7.14 -12.06
N THR A 203 45.14 7.09 -10.74
CA THR A 203 46.27 7.03 -9.82
C THR A 203 47.00 5.76 -10.21
N THR A 204 48.09 5.96 -10.96
CA THR A 204 49.05 4.92 -11.30
C THR A 204 49.42 4.22 -10.00
N GLY A 205 48.97 2.98 -9.89
CA GLY A 205 49.27 2.12 -8.76
C GLY A 205 50.78 2.05 -8.61
N LYS A 206 51.27 2.35 -7.43
CA LYS A 206 52.61 1.97 -7.02
C LYS A 206 52.72 0.46 -7.11
N THR A 207 53.47 -0.03 -8.08
CA THR A 207 53.96 -1.40 -8.10
C THR A 207 54.79 -1.61 -6.84
N TYR A 208 54.31 -2.43 -5.93
CA TYR A 208 55.17 -3.01 -4.91
C TYR A 208 56.07 -4.00 -5.63
N SER A 209 57.35 -3.63 -5.82
CA SER A 209 58.37 -4.58 -6.16
C SER A 209 58.68 -5.39 -4.92
N ASP A 210 58.46 -6.69 -4.99
CA ASP A 210 59.06 -7.66 -4.08
C ASP A 210 60.58 -7.52 -4.13
N ALA A 211 61.17 -7.21 -2.99
CA ALA A 211 62.61 -7.32 -2.78
C ALA A 211 62.83 -8.37 -1.68
N ALA A 212 63.56 -9.38 -2.10
CA ALA A 212 64.16 -10.53 -1.44
C ALA A 212 64.38 -10.44 0.10
#